data_988eca50a55282715ef432774ee647ff
#
_entry.id   988eca50a55282715ef432774ee647ff
#
_cell.length_a   1.000
_cell.length_b   1.000
_cell.length_c   1.000
_cell.angle_alpha   90.00
_cell.angle_beta   90.00
_cell.angle_gamma   90.00
#
_symmetry.space_group_name_H-M   'P 1'
#
loop_
_entity.id
_entity.type
_entity.pdbx_description
1 polymer ?
#
loop_
_entity_poly.entity_id
_entity_poly.type
_entity_poly.pdbx_seq_one_letter_code
_entity_poly.pdbx_strand_id
1 'polypeptide(L)'
;MKQVETPENLKLRETIILNGIVGMCRTGDENYETIGVKTVQKVKRLNGTFEEKVVGQFPLTKEMEDRYNWRSSYASIQMLTGKTPIDMDHIDETKIVSMMGLVESHYYHRYSDYTGYLWTEEGFKCGGHDSPKILQSHMGEYIHMEIELYEKR
;
A
#
# COMPACT_ATOMS: atom_id res chain seq x y z
N MET A 1 -0.32 -12.65 10.02
CA MET A 1 1.07 -12.22 10.21
C MET A 1 1.28 -11.91 11.69
N LYS A 2 2.47 -11.47 12.07
CA LYS A 2 2.80 -11.23 13.47
C LYS A 2 1.88 -10.18 14.09
N GLN A 3 1.30 -10.46 15.25
CA GLN A 3 0.47 -9.50 15.96
C GLN A 3 1.32 -8.33 16.46
N VAL A 4 0.86 -7.11 16.23
CA VAL A 4 1.53 -5.88 16.65
C VAL A 4 0.89 -5.40 17.95
N GLU A 5 1.73 -5.07 18.94
CA GLU A 5 1.28 -4.54 20.21
C GLU A 5 0.80 -3.09 20.04
N THR A 6 -0.44 -2.81 20.48
CA THR A 6 -1.01 -1.47 20.40
C THR A 6 -0.48 -0.60 21.52
N PRO A 7 0.09 0.60 21.24
CA PRO A 7 0.49 1.55 22.27
C PRO A 7 -0.70 1.94 23.18
N GLU A 8 -0.41 2.19 24.46
CA GLU A 8 -1.45 2.44 25.48
C GLU A 8 -2.38 3.62 25.18
N ASN A 9 -1.86 4.67 24.54
CA ASN A 9 -2.62 5.88 24.24
C ASN A 9 -3.32 5.85 22.87
N LEU A 10 -3.26 4.72 22.20
CA LEU A 10 -3.84 4.54 20.86
C LEU A 10 -4.84 3.41 20.85
N LYS A 11 -5.79 3.50 19.95
CA LYS A 11 -6.74 2.42 19.65
C LYS A 11 -6.75 2.15 18.16
N LEU A 12 -6.96 0.89 17.80
CA LEU A 12 -7.11 0.49 16.40
C LEU A 12 -8.39 1.09 15.82
N ARG A 13 -8.26 1.78 14.68
CA ARG A 13 -9.37 2.39 13.95
C ARG A 13 -9.77 1.55 12.74
N GLU A 14 -8.81 1.10 11.97
CA GLU A 14 -9.05 0.42 10.70
C GLU A 14 -7.93 -0.57 10.40
N THR A 15 -8.27 -1.71 9.84
CA THR A 15 -7.32 -2.68 9.32
C THR A 15 -7.57 -2.87 7.83
N ILE A 16 -6.51 -2.76 7.03
CA ILE A 16 -6.56 -2.94 5.58
C ILE A 16 -5.67 -4.12 5.22
N ILE A 17 -6.23 -5.11 4.54
CA ILE A 17 -5.49 -6.28 4.07
C ILE A 17 -5.51 -6.29 2.56
N LEU A 18 -4.34 -6.32 1.95
CA LEU A 18 -4.15 -6.29 0.51
C LEU A 18 -3.40 -7.53 0.04
N ASN A 19 -3.89 -8.15 -1.01
CA ASN A 19 -3.23 -9.24 -1.71
C ASN A 19 -3.20 -8.91 -3.20
N GLY A 20 -2.03 -8.91 -3.81
CA GLY A 20 -1.95 -8.57 -5.21
C GLY A 20 -0.52 -8.49 -5.72
N ILE A 21 -0.30 -7.55 -6.63
CA ILE A 21 0.98 -7.31 -7.29
C ILE A 21 1.35 -5.85 -7.08
N VAL A 22 2.61 -5.60 -6.74
CA VAL A 22 3.15 -4.25 -6.64
C VAL A 22 3.21 -3.62 -8.04
N GLY A 23 2.60 -2.47 -8.21
CA GLY A 23 2.56 -1.81 -9.50
C GLY A 23 2.14 -0.35 -9.42
N MET A 24 2.12 0.28 -10.59
CA MET A 24 1.62 1.64 -10.72
C MET A 24 0.10 1.62 -10.78
N CYS A 25 -0.53 2.37 -9.90
CA CYS A 25 -1.98 2.46 -9.76
C CYS A 25 -2.48 3.80 -10.24
N ARG A 26 -3.66 3.83 -10.85
CA ARG A 26 -4.33 5.07 -11.21
C ARG A 26 -5.08 5.66 -10.04
N THR A 27 -5.12 6.97 -9.98
CA THR A 27 -5.81 7.69 -8.90
C THR A 27 -7.07 8.38 -9.45
N GLY A 28 -8.23 7.75 -9.23
CA GLY A 28 -9.52 8.33 -9.58
C GLY A 28 -9.69 8.65 -11.07
N ASP A 29 -10.29 9.81 -11.36
CA ASP A 29 -10.57 10.26 -12.73
C ASP A 29 -9.34 10.83 -13.45
N GLU A 30 -8.22 10.91 -12.77
CA GLU A 30 -7.02 11.51 -13.28
C GLU A 30 -6.11 10.45 -13.91
N ASN A 31 -5.41 10.82 -14.96
CA ASN A 31 -4.47 9.94 -15.66
C ASN A 31 -3.10 9.87 -14.97
N TYR A 32 -3.10 10.05 -13.66
CA TYR A 32 -1.87 9.97 -12.85
C TYR A 32 -1.69 8.58 -12.30
N GLU A 33 -0.46 8.14 -12.31
CA GLU A 33 -0.09 6.84 -11.76
C GLU A 33 0.84 7.02 -10.56
N THR A 34 0.55 6.29 -9.49
CA THR A 34 1.36 6.25 -8.27
C THR A 34 1.55 4.81 -7.84
N ILE A 35 2.61 4.55 -7.11
CA ILE A 35 2.91 3.20 -6.68
C ILE A 35 1.89 2.68 -5.66
N GLY A 36 1.59 1.40 -5.75
CA GLY A 36 0.66 0.76 -4.84
C GLY A 36 0.51 -0.73 -5.10
N VAL A 37 -0.64 -1.26 -4.74
CA VAL A 37 -0.97 -2.66 -4.92
C VAL A 37 -2.14 -2.82 -5.87
N LYS A 38 -1.96 -3.65 -6.89
CA LYS A 38 -3.04 -4.07 -7.79
C LYS A 38 -3.57 -5.40 -7.30
N THR A 39 -4.84 -5.43 -6.88
CA THR A 39 -5.47 -6.67 -6.45
C THR A 39 -5.83 -7.51 -7.66
N VAL A 40 -5.52 -8.79 -7.60
CA VAL A 40 -5.72 -9.70 -8.73
C VAL A 40 -6.66 -10.84 -8.34
N GLN A 41 -7.42 -11.30 -9.33
CA GLN A 41 -8.30 -12.46 -9.20
C GLN A 41 -7.93 -13.47 -10.28
N LYS A 42 -7.88 -14.75 -9.91
CA LYS A 42 -7.75 -15.83 -10.88
C LYS A 42 -9.10 -16.12 -11.50
N VAL A 43 -9.14 -16.05 -12.83
CA VAL A 43 -10.34 -16.37 -13.62
C VAL A 43 -10.05 -17.62 -14.44
N LYS A 44 -10.90 -18.63 -14.32
CA LYS A 44 -10.79 -19.85 -15.13
C LYS A 44 -11.40 -19.61 -16.50
N ARG A 45 -10.61 -19.82 -17.55
CA ARG A 45 -11.08 -19.76 -18.93
C ARG A 45 -11.78 -21.06 -19.34
N LEU A 46 -12.55 -20.99 -20.43
CA LEU A 46 -13.27 -22.15 -20.95
C LEU A 46 -12.36 -23.32 -21.34
N ASN A 47 -11.12 -23.04 -21.72
CA ASN A 47 -10.13 -24.06 -22.06
C ASN A 47 -9.45 -24.71 -20.84
N GLY A 48 -9.88 -24.36 -19.62
CA GLY A 48 -9.31 -24.89 -18.38
C GLY A 48 -8.08 -24.15 -17.86
N THR A 49 -7.53 -23.19 -18.59
CA THR A 49 -6.42 -22.36 -18.13
C THR A 49 -6.90 -21.25 -17.21
N PHE A 50 -6.00 -20.74 -16.34
CA PHE A 50 -6.29 -19.62 -15.45
C PHE A 50 -5.61 -18.35 -15.95
N GLU A 51 -6.32 -17.25 -15.83
CA GLU A 51 -5.82 -15.91 -16.10
C GLU A 51 -5.91 -15.07 -14.83
N GLU A 52 -4.88 -14.28 -14.55
CA GLU A 52 -4.93 -13.28 -13.48
C GLU A 52 -5.50 -11.99 -14.03
N LYS A 53 -6.57 -11.49 -13.41
CA LYS A 53 -7.22 -10.24 -13.80
C LYS A 53 -7.12 -9.24 -12.67
N VAL A 54 -6.71 -8.01 -12.98
CA VAL A 54 -6.72 -6.90 -12.04
C VAL A 54 -8.17 -6.50 -11.76
N VAL A 55 -8.58 -6.61 -10.49
CA VAL A 55 -9.95 -6.30 -10.05
C VAL A 55 -10.02 -5.04 -9.18
N GLY A 56 -8.89 -4.51 -8.76
CA GLY A 56 -8.84 -3.30 -7.96
C GLY A 56 -7.45 -2.72 -7.90
N GLN A 57 -7.37 -1.48 -7.45
CA GLN A 57 -6.10 -0.76 -7.28
C GLN A 57 -6.10 -0.02 -5.95
N PHE A 58 -4.96 -0.05 -5.27
CA PHE A 58 -4.75 0.66 -4.02
C PHE A 58 -3.48 1.51 -4.15
N PRO A 59 -3.60 2.75 -4.64
CA PRO A 59 -2.49 3.70 -4.71
C PRO A 59 -2.13 4.12 -3.28
N LEU A 60 -1.00 3.63 -2.76
CA LEU A 60 -0.69 3.68 -1.33
C LEU A 60 -0.77 5.07 -0.72
N THR A 61 -0.03 6.02 -1.28
CA THR A 61 0.04 7.37 -0.71
C THR A 61 -1.32 8.08 -0.74
N LYS A 62 -2.02 7.99 -1.86
CA LYS A 62 -3.35 8.60 -2.03
C LYS A 62 -4.37 8.03 -1.05
N GLU A 63 -4.40 6.71 -0.91
CA GLU A 63 -5.32 6.03 -0.02
C GLU A 63 -5.02 6.34 1.46
N MET A 64 -3.75 6.45 1.81
CA MET A 64 -3.35 6.84 3.17
C MET A 64 -3.68 8.30 3.43
N GLU A 65 -3.44 9.19 2.48
CA GLU A 65 -3.78 10.62 2.57
C GLU A 65 -5.29 10.81 2.79
N ASP A 66 -6.13 10.08 2.08
CA ASP A 66 -7.59 10.15 2.21
C ASP A 66 -8.08 9.66 3.59
N ARG A 67 -7.36 8.75 4.23
CA ARG A 67 -7.70 8.23 5.56
C ARG A 67 -7.04 9.00 6.70
N TYR A 68 -6.03 9.77 6.37
CA TYR A 68 -5.24 10.51 7.34
C TYR A 68 -6.02 11.71 7.87
N ASN A 69 -5.99 11.90 9.18
CA ASN A 69 -6.46 13.10 9.85
C ASN A 69 -5.63 13.32 11.12
N TRP A 70 -5.86 14.44 11.78
CA TRP A 70 -5.09 14.79 12.98
C TRP A 70 -5.19 13.78 14.13
N ARG A 71 -6.22 12.92 14.12
CA ARG A 71 -6.40 11.86 15.12
C ARG A 71 -5.71 10.54 14.73
N SER A 72 -5.48 10.33 13.44
CA SER A 72 -4.99 9.08 12.87
C SER A 72 -3.60 9.27 12.27
N SER A 73 -2.65 9.63 13.13
CA SER A 73 -1.28 9.90 12.71
C SER A 73 -0.31 8.75 12.99
N TYR A 74 -0.83 7.57 13.29
CA TYR A 74 -0.02 6.42 13.65
C TYR A 74 -0.48 5.19 12.90
N ALA A 75 0.44 4.43 12.35
CA ALA A 75 0.15 3.22 11.60
C ALA A 75 1.18 2.12 11.84
N SER A 76 0.76 0.90 11.58
CA SER A 76 1.63 -0.26 11.46
C SER A 76 1.44 -0.86 10.07
N ILE A 77 2.52 -1.07 9.36
CA ILE A 77 2.51 -1.68 8.03
C ILE A 77 3.42 -2.91 8.06
N GLN A 78 2.86 -4.05 7.68
CA GLN A 78 3.62 -5.27 7.46
C GLN A 78 3.43 -5.70 6.01
N MET A 79 4.52 -6.08 5.35
CA MET A 79 4.46 -6.54 3.97
C MET A 79 5.37 -7.74 3.74
N LEU A 80 4.89 -8.64 2.91
CA LEU A 80 5.63 -9.80 2.46
C LEU A 80 5.54 -9.84 0.93
N THR A 81 6.69 -9.89 0.27
CA THR A 81 6.79 -9.88 -1.19
C THR A 81 7.47 -11.14 -1.69
N GLY A 82 7.21 -11.48 -2.95
CA GLY A 82 7.84 -12.63 -3.58
C GLY A 82 7.58 -12.68 -5.07
N LYS A 83 8.37 -13.49 -5.76
CA LYS A 83 8.24 -13.69 -7.21
C LYS A 83 7.10 -14.65 -7.58
N THR A 84 6.55 -15.35 -6.59
CA THR A 84 5.41 -16.26 -6.73
C THR A 84 4.30 -15.81 -5.81
N PRO A 85 3.04 -16.23 -6.05
CA PRO A 85 1.93 -15.90 -5.16
C PRO A 85 2.25 -16.24 -3.71
N ILE A 86 1.88 -15.33 -2.81
CA ILE A 86 2.18 -15.49 -1.37
C ILE A 86 1.28 -16.58 -0.79
N ASP A 87 1.93 -17.60 -0.21
CA ASP A 87 1.25 -18.68 0.51
C ASP A 87 1.16 -18.33 2.00
N MET A 88 -0.03 -17.94 2.43
CA MET A 88 -0.26 -17.51 3.82
C MET A 88 -0.14 -18.66 4.83
N ASP A 89 -0.22 -19.91 4.39
CA ASP A 89 -0.06 -21.07 5.26
C ASP A 89 1.42 -21.43 5.52
N HIS A 90 2.32 -20.90 4.68
CA HIS A 90 3.76 -21.19 4.75
C HIS A 90 4.58 -19.90 4.67
N ILE A 91 4.34 -19.00 5.63
CA ILE A 91 5.02 -17.69 5.68
C ILE A 91 6.41 -17.84 6.30
N ASP A 92 7.41 -17.28 5.62
CA ASP A 92 8.72 -17.04 6.20
C ASP A 92 8.71 -15.68 6.91
N GLU A 93 8.56 -15.69 8.22
CA GLU A 93 8.47 -14.46 9.03
C GLU A 93 9.74 -13.61 8.96
N THR A 94 10.88 -14.19 8.60
CA THR A 94 12.14 -13.44 8.47
C THR A 94 12.13 -12.50 7.27
N LYS A 95 11.25 -12.72 6.29
CA LYS A 95 11.10 -11.89 5.10
C LYS A 95 10.06 -10.79 5.24
N ILE A 96 9.33 -10.76 6.35
CA ILE A 96 8.32 -9.72 6.59
C ILE A 96 9.02 -8.39 6.86
N VAL A 97 8.67 -7.39 6.08
CA VAL A 97 9.09 -6.00 6.31
C VAL A 97 8.03 -5.33 7.16
N SER A 98 8.42 -4.86 8.34
CA SER A 98 7.52 -4.20 9.27
C SER A 98 7.98 -2.77 9.53
N MET A 99 7.04 -1.85 9.55
CA MET A 99 7.27 -0.50 9.94
C MET A 99 6.11 -0.01 10.79
N MET A 100 6.41 0.76 11.82
CA MET A 100 5.41 1.24 12.77
C MET A 100 5.81 2.60 13.30
N GLY A 101 4.87 3.49 13.39
CA GLY A 101 5.13 4.80 13.95
C GLY A 101 4.25 5.89 13.38
N LEU A 102 4.70 7.12 13.55
CA LEU A 102 4.00 8.28 13.03
C LEU A 102 3.96 8.24 11.50
N VAL A 103 2.82 8.63 10.96
CA VAL A 103 2.59 8.75 9.53
C VAL A 103 2.80 10.18 9.10
N GLU A 104 3.63 10.37 8.08
CA GLU A 104 3.80 11.63 7.38
C GLU A 104 3.46 11.38 5.91
N SER A 105 2.46 12.07 5.40
CA SER A 105 2.05 11.89 4.02
C SER A 105 1.68 13.20 3.36
N HIS A 106 1.94 13.26 2.06
CA HIS A 106 1.44 14.32 1.20
C HIS A 106 1.19 13.74 -0.19
N TYR A 107 0.13 14.25 -0.82
CA TYR A 107 -0.22 13.86 -2.17
C TYR A 107 -0.93 15.04 -2.84
N TYR A 108 -0.31 15.59 -3.90
CA TYR A 108 -0.91 16.67 -4.66
C TYR A 108 -0.36 16.72 -6.10
N HIS A 109 -1.16 17.29 -6.97
CA HIS A 109 -0.75 17.57 -8.33
C HIS A 109 -0.20 18.98 -8.42
N ARG A 110 0.90 19.13 -9.14
CA ARG A 110 1.48 20.43 -9.42
C ARG A 110 1.42 20.73 -10.91
N TYR A 111 1.14 21.98 -11.21
CA TYR A 111 1.14 22.50 -12.56
C TYR A 111 2.19 23.60 -12.68
N SER A 112 3.00 23.53 -13.73
CA SER A 112 3.94 24.60 -14.06
C SER A 112 3.36 25.47 -15.17
N ASP A 113 3.03 26.71 -14.87
CA ASP A 113 2.58 27.69 -15.86
C ASP A 113 3.66 27.96 -16.91
N TYR A 114 4.91 27.79 -16.54
CA TYR A 114 6.06 28.04 -17.40
C TYR A 114 6.24 26.94 -18.47
N THR A 115 6.03 25.71 -18.12
CA THR A 115 6.22 24.56 -19.03
C THR A 115 4.92 23.94 -19.53
N GLY A 116 3.79 24.29 -18.90
CA GLY A 116 2.50 23.63 -19.16
C GLY A 116 2.45 22.18 -18.70
N TYR A 117 3.33 21.78 -17.81
CA TYR A 117 3.49 20.39 -17.37
C TYR A 117 2.80 20.14 -16.04
N LEU A 118 2.06 19.03 -15.97
CA LEU A 118 1.43 18.53 -14.75
C LEU A 118 2.21 17.34 -14.20
N TRP A 119 2.44 17.32 -12.90
CA TRP A 119 3.05 16.18 -12.22
C TRP A 119 2.44 15.95 -10.86
N THR A 120 2.60 14.73 -10.36
CA THR A 120 2.19 14.36 -9.02
C THR A 120 3.38 14.42 -8.08
N GLU A 121 3.21 15.11 -6.96
CA GLU A 121 4.13 14.99 -5.84
C GLU A 121 3.48 14.14 -4.77
N GLU A 122 4.20 13.11 -4.33
CA GLU A 122 3.75 12.24 -3.27
C GLU A 122 4.88 11.88 -2.33
N GLY A 123 4.54 11.71 -1.07
CA GLY A 123 5.45 11.21 -0.07
C GLY A 123 4.66 10.52 1.03
N PHE A 124 5.16 9.39 1.47
CA PHE A 124 4.54 8.64 2.56
C PHE A 124 5.62 7.98 3.39
N LYS A 125 5.67 8.34 4.67
CA LYS A 125 6.57 7.72 5.64
C LYS A 125 5.78 7.16 6.82
N CYS A 126 6.13 5.96 7.23
CA CYS A 126 5.59 5.32 8.42
C CYS A 126 6.74 5.01 9.36
N GLY A 127 6.76 5.66 10.52
CA GLY A 127 7.87 5.52 11.47
C GLY A 127 9.23 5.91 10.88
N GLY A 128 9.25 6.89 9.96
CA GLY A 128 10.47 7.33 9.28
C GLY A 128 10.87 6.50 8.06
N HIS A 129 10.14 5.43 7.75
CA HIS A 129 10.41 4.59 6.59
C HIS A 129 9.58 5.02 5.39
N ASP A 130 10.25 5.20 4.24
CA ASP A 130 9.61 5.58 2.98
C ASP A 130 8.97 4.36 2.33
N SER A 131 7.68 4.17 2.56
CA SER A 131 6.93 3.00 2.10
C SER A 131 6.83 2.91 0.57
N PRO A 132 6.55 4.00 -0.18
CA PRO A 132 6.56 3.95 -1.64
C PRO A 132 7.90 3.52 -2.21
N LYS A 133 9.00 3.97 -1.63
CA LYS A 133 10.34 3.59 -2.08
C LYS A 133 10.62 2.11 -1.85
N ILE A 134 10.16 1.58 -0.72
CA ILE A 134 10.26 0.14 -0.43
C ILE A 134 9.46 -0.65 -1.45
N LEU A 135 8.22 -0.25 -1.74
CA LEU A 135 7.40 -0.90 -2.78
C LEU A 135 8.06 -0.84 -4.15
N GLN A 136 8.67 0.30 -4.49
CA GLN A 136 9.31 0.47 -5.79
C GLN A 136 10.42 -0.55 -6.03
N SER A 137 11.12 -0.98 -4.99
CA SER A 137 12.15 -2.02 -5.10
C SER A 137 11.58 -3.42 -5.34
N HIS A 138 10.25 -3.59 -5.21
CA HIS A 138 9.53 -4.85 -5.41
C HIS A 138 8.53 -4.79 -6.56
N MET A 139 8.71 -3.86 -7.48
CA MET A 139 7.81 -3.67 -8.62
C MET A 139 7.61 -4.97 -9.40
N GLY A 140 6.34 -5.33 -9.65
CA GLY A 140 5.97 -6.55 -10.37
C GLY A 140 5.92 -7.81 -9.51
N GLU A 141 6.36 -7.76 -8.27
CA GLU A 141 6.31 -8.91 -7.36
C GLU A 141 4.93 -9.04 -6.70
N TYR A 142 4.59 -10.28 -6.32
CA TYR A 142 3.40 -10.52 -5.50
C TYR A 142 3.61 -9.96 -4.10
N ILE A 143 2.53 -9.47 -3.49
CA ILE A 143 2.57 -8.87 -2.18
C ILE A 143 1.35 -9.24 -1.35
N HIS A 144 1.60 -9.49 -0.07
CA HIS A 144 0.60 -9.45 0.98
C HIS A 144 0.96 -8.29 1.91
N MET A 145 0.04 -7.36 2.11
CA MET A 145 0.25 -6.20 2.95
C MET A 145 -0.87 -6.06 3.97
N GLU A 146 -0.51 -5.82 5.21
CA GLU A 146 -1.45 -5.52 6.27
C GLU A 146 -1.13 -4.13 6.84
N ILE A 147 -2.13 -3.27 6.84
CA ILE A 147 -2.03 -1.91 7.34
C ILE A 147 -3.01 -1.76 8.50
N GLU A 148 -2.51 -1.36 9.65
CA GLU A 148 -3.33 -1.02 10.81
C GLU A 148 -3.20 0.48 11.07
N LEU A 149 -4.34 1.16 11.08
CA LEU A 149 -4.42 2.60 11.37
C LEU A 149 -4.93 2.78 12.79
N TYR A 150 -4.23 3.59 13.54
CA TYR A 150 -4.53 3.89 14.93
C TYR A 150 -4.93 5.34 15.12
N GLU A 151 -5.76 5.59 16.09
CA GLU A 151 -6.13 6.96 16.50
C GLU A 151 -5.93 7.14 17.99
N LYS A 152 -5.85 8.38 18.43
CA LYS A 152 -5.74 8.73 19.85
C LYS A 152 -7.01 8.33 20.59
N ARG A 153 -6.81 7.74 21.75
CA ARG A 153 -7.88 7.39 22.68
C ARG A 153 -8.55 8.65 23.24
#